data_545638aa473efa177b35f6767ecd7cd4
#
_entry.id   545638aa473efa177b35f6767ecd7cd4
#
_cell.length_a   1.000
_cell.length_b   1.000
_cell.length_c   1.000
_cell.angle_alpha   90.00
_cell.angle_beta   90.00
_cell.angle_gamma   90.00
#
_symmetry.space_group_name_H-M   'P 1'
#
loop_
_entity.id
_entity.type
_entity.pdbx_description
1 polymer ?
#
loop_
_entity_poly.entity_id
_entity_poly.type
_entity_poly.pdbx_seq_one_letter_code
_entity_poly.pdbx_strand_id
1 'polypeptide(L)'
;MGACQFKMRSTGKTVEEAYRRACEIAEDEYGHQDGYNGTISTTHGFRDETEAYSKSKFDDVSSYIHNKFDSHSMNKRDCSAICVVKPVGNKNKTKTQVDHIVTPGTKKWVLRYVVQHGDHIIGIWPTKGDAVKDARRYTERNQVTTTILMKKFLEKGDNLVAKITYKKATNERDGEWIFFGYAAE
;
A
#
# COMPACT_ATOMS: atom_id res chain seq x y z
N MET A 1 -16.00 36.86 10.55
CA MET A 1 -15.72 35.44 10.35
C MET A 1 -14.32 35.18 10.87
N GLY A 2 -14.21 34.40 11.92
CA GLY A 2 -12.96 33.93 12.49
C GLY A 2 -12.28 32.88 11.62
N ALA A 3 -11.06 32.54 11.95
CA ALA A 3 -10.38 31.40 11.38
C ALA A 3 -9.50 30.75 12.47
N CYS A 4 -9.70 29.47 12.71
CA CYS A 4 -8.92 28.70 13.67
C CYS A 4 -7.76 27.99 12.98
N GLN A 5 -6.62 27.96 13.65
CA GLN A 5 -5.50 27.11 13.26
C GLN A 5 -5.82 25.66 13.62
N PHE A 6 -5.57 24.76 12.71
CA PHE A 6 -5.64 23.33 12.99
C PHE A 6 -4.39 22.59 12.55
N LYS A 7 -4.13 21.44 13.17
CA LYS A 7 -3.10 20.49 12.81
C LYS A 7 -3.62 19.09 13.09
N MET A 8 -3.65 18.26 12.06
CA MET A 8 -4.19 16.90 12.15
C MET A 8 -3.28 15.89 11.49
N ARG A 9 -3.16 14.70 12.07
CA ARG A 9 -2.45 13.56 11.47
C ARG A 9 -3.44 12.57 10.91
N SER A 10 -3.10 12.01 9.75
CA SER A 10 -3.88 10.94 9.14
C SER A 10 -2.97 10.02 8.33
N THR A 11 -3.47 8.83 8.03
CA THR A 11 -2.75 7.81 7.27
C THR A 11 -3.47 7.49 5.97
N GLY A 12 -2.71 7.14 4.93
CA GLY A 12 -3.28 6.74 3.65
C GLY A 12 -2.20 6.26 2.68
N LYS A 13 -2.63 5.59 1.63
CA LYS A 13 -1.73 5.18 0.53
C LYS A 13 -1.34 6.38 -0.34
N THR A 14 -2.21 7.35 -0.41
CA THR A 14 -2.01 8.62 -1.09
C THR A 14 -2.42 9.77 -0.18
N VAL A 15 -2.01 10.99 -0.53
CA VAL A 15 -2.38 12.19 0.22
C VAL A 15 -3.89 12.44 0.17
N GLU A 16 -4.55 12.13 -0.96
CA GLU A 16 -5.99 12.26 -1.14
C GLU A 16 -6.76 11.34 -0.19
N GLU A 17 -6.31 10.07 -0.07
CA GLU A 17 -6.89 9.11 0.85
C GLU A 17 -6.72 9.55 2.32
N ALA A 18 -5.51 10.03 2.67
CA ALA A 18 -5.23 10.54 3.99
C ALA A 18 -6.06 11.80 4.33
N TYR A 19 -6.23 12.71 3.35
CA TYR A 19 -7.08 13.90 3.50
C TYR A 19 -8.53 13.53 3.74
N ARG A 20 -9.10 12.65 2.92
CA ARG A 20 -10.49 12.19 3.09
C ARG A 20 -10.71 11.57 4.47
N ARG A 21 -9.81 10.70 4.94
CA ARG A 21 -9.88 10.10 6.29
C ARG A 21 -9.78 11.17 7.39
N ALA A 22 -8.94 12.17 7.19
CA ALA A 22 -8.83 13.28 8.14
C ALA A 22 -10.14 14.08 8.23
N CYS A 23 -10.80 14.35 7.10
CA CYS A 23 -12.11 15.00 7.09
C CYS A 23 -13.17 14.13 7.77
N GLU A 24 -13.25 12.84 7.45
CA GLU A 24 -14.18 11.89 8.06
C GLU A 24 -14.03 11.87 9.60
N ILE A 25 -12.79 11.79 10.11
CA ILE A 25 -12.53 11.81 11.56
C ILE A 25 -12.96 13.15 12.18
N ALA A 26 -12.68 14.27 11.51
CA ALA A 26 -13.07 15.58 12.00
C ALA A 26 -14.60 15.76 12.03
N GLU A 27 -15.30 15.24 11.04
CA GLU A 27 -16.77 15.25 10.98
C GLU A 27 -17.38 14.37 12.08
N ASP A 28 -16.80 13.21 12.36
CA ASP A 28 -17.23 12.33 13.44
C ASP A 28 -17.01 12.94 14.83
N GLU A 29 -15.90 13.66 15.03
CA GLU A 29 -15.57 14.27 16.33
C GLU A 29 -16.31 15.60 16.60
N TYR A 30 -16.48 16.42 15.55
CA TYR A 30 -16.99 17.80 15.69
C TYR A 30 -18.36 18.03 15.04
N GLY A 31 -18.90 17.02 14.36
CA GLY A 31 -20.19 17.05 13.68
C GLY A 31 -20.15 17.66 12.29
N HIS A 32 -21.24 17.46 11.55
CA HIS A 32 -21.41 17.90 10.16
C HIS A 32 -21.92 19.36 10.06
N GLN A 33 -21.37 20.29 10.83
CA GLN A 33 -21.74 21.70 10.65
C GLN A 33 -20.99 22.25 9.45
N ASP A 34 -21.68 22.35 8.32
CA ASP A 34 -21.15 22.93 7.11
C ASP A 34 -20.58 24.36 7.39
N GLY A 35 -19.27 24.46 7.23
CA GLY A 35 -18.62 25.76 7.07
C GLY A 35 -18.06 26.43 8.32
N TYR A 36 -18.29 25.94 9.55
CA TYR A 36 -17.94 26.70 10.77
C TYR A 36 -17.44 25.90 11.98
N ASN A 37 -16.85 24.72 11.77
CA ASN A 37 -16.36 23.94 12.90
C ASN A 37 -14.85 24.11 13.22
N GLY A 38 -14.15 24.96 12.49
CA GLY A 38 -12.73 25.23 12.74
C GLY A 38 -11.78 24.06 12.45
N THR A 39 -12.23 23.04 11.69
CA THR A 39 -11.46 21.83 11.43
C THR A 39 -11.14 21.63 9.95
N ILE A 40 -10.37 20.59 9.65
CA ILE A 40 -9.98 20.23 8.27
C ILE A 40 -11.19 19.98 7.36
N SER A 41 -12.32 19.51 7.90
CA SER A 41 -13.53 19.22 7.11
C SER A 41 -14.14 20.46 6.46
N THR A 42 -13.81 21.67 6.94
CA THR A 42 -14.25 22.95 6.34
C THR A 42 -13.31 23.46 5.26
N THR A 43 -12.22 22.77 4.98
CA THR A 43 -11.31 23.14 3.89
C THR A 43 -11.79 22.55 2.56
N HIS A 44 -11.49 23.26 1.45
CA HIS A 44 -11.93 22.84 0.12
C HIS A 44 -10.98 21.84 -0.54
N GLY A 45 -9.81 21.62 0.06
CA GLY A 45 -8.78 20.75 -0.45
C GLY A 45 -7.45 20.95 0.28
N PHE A 46 -6.40 20.42 -0.31
CA PHE A 46 -5.06 20.51 0.26
C PHE A 46 -4.01 20.85 -0.79
N ARG A 47 -2.90 21.42 -0.32
CA ARG A 47 -1.68 21.63 -1.10
C ARG A 47 -0.58 20.76 -0.53
N ASP A 48 0.00 19.88 -1.34
CA ASP A 48 1.15 19.08 -0.92
C ASP A 48 2.42 19.94 -0.86
N GLU A 49 2.95 20.10 0.34
CA GLU A 49 4.17 20.85 0.64
C GLU A 49 5.35 19.95 1.03
N THR A 50 5.24 18.63 0.84
CA THR A 50 6.28 17.65 1.19
C THR A 50 7.63 18.00 0.55
N GLU A 51 7.64 18.39 -0.72
CA GLU A 51 8.86 18.78 -1.42
C GLU A 51 9.43 20.12 -0.90
N ALA A 52 8.54 21.08 -0.64
CA ALA A 52 8.94 22.37 -0.08
C ALA A 52 9.55 22.22 1.31
N TYR A 53 8.94 21.38 2.16
CA TYR A 53 9.51 21.03 3.46
C TYR A 53 10.86 20.36 3.33
N SER A 54 11.01 19.37 2.44
CA SER A 54 12.28 18.64 2.27
C SER A 54 13.45 19.51 1.80
N LYS A 55 13.16 20.64 1.12
CA LYS A 55 14.14 21.64 0.68
C LYS A 55 14.33 22.78 1.67
N SER A 56 13.55 22.80 2.75
CA SER A 56 13.62 23.86 3.76
C SER A 56 14.82 23.67 4.68
N LYS A 57 15.09 24.67 5.50
CA LYS A 57 16.16 24.66 6.52
C LYS A 57 15.67 24.13 7.88
N PHE A 58 14.44 23.62 7.95
CA PHE A 58 13.86 23.17 9.20
C PHE A 58 14.17 21.70 9.44
N ASP A 59 14.69 21.38 10.62
CA ASP A 59 15.06 20.02 11.00
C ASP A 59 13.84 19.17 11.37
N ASP A 60 12.74 19.81 11.79
CA ASP A 60 11.50 19.13 12.15
C ASP A 60 10.26 19.79 11.53
N VAL A 61 9.24 18.95 11.34
CA VAL A 61 7.98 19.37 10.73
C VAL A 61 7.23 20.39 11.57
N SER A 62 7.34 20.34 12.90
CA SER A 62 6.61 21.26 13.77
C SER A 62 7.13 22.69 13.65
N SER A 63 8.45 22.85 13.61
CA SER A 63 9.09 24.15 13.37
C SER A 63 8.74 24.75 12.00
N TYR A 64 8.68 23.90 10.97
CA TYR A 64 8.23 24.31 9.64
C TYR A 64 6.77 24.81 9.66
N ILE A 65 5.87 24.06 10.28
CA ILE A 65 4.45 24.41 10.40
C ILE A 65 4.29 25.72 11.17
N HIS A 66 5.00 25.88 12.29
CA HIS A 66 4.96 27.11 13.09
C HIS A 66 5.37 28.33 12.27
N ASN A 67 6.48 28.23 11.54
CA ASN A 67 6.93 29.29 10.65
C ASN A 67 5.89 29.64 9.54
N LYS A 68 5.18 28.64 9.03
CA LYS A 68 4.10 28.86 8.05
C LYS A 68 2.94 29.63 8.64
N PHE A 69 2.54 29.34 9.86
CA PHE A 69 1.50 30.09 10.57
C PHE A 69 1.95 31.53 10.85
N ASP A 70 3.17 31.72 11.33
CA ASP A 70 3.69 33.06 11.64
C ASP A 70 3.83 33.96 10.41
N SER A 71 4.20 33.37 9.28
CA SER A 71 4.35 34.13 8.03
C SER A 71 3.05 34.55 7.37
N HIS A 72 1.90 34.10 7.88
CA HIS A 72 0.55 34.35 7.31
C HIS A 72 0.45 34.00 5.82
N SER A 73 1.32 33.12 5.33
CA SER A 73 1.42 32.76 3.90
C SER A 73 0.42 31.70 3.46
N MET A 74 -0.43 31.23 4.38
CA MET A 74 -1.37 30.15 4.13
C MET A 74 -2.71 30.64 3.57
N ASN A 75 -3.24 29.90 2.61
CA ASN A 75 -4.59 30.12 2.11
C ASN A 75 -5.62 29.70 3.17
N LYS A 76 -6.72 30.46 3.30
CA LYS A 76 -7.82 30.13 4.21
C LYS A 76 -8.80 29.08 3.63
N ARG A 77 -8.65 28.72 2.37
CA ARG A 77 -9.55 27.76 1.70
C ARG A 77 -9.00 26.35 1.66
N ASP A 78 -7.69 26.22 1.49
CA ASP A 78 -7.02 24.94 1.34
C ASP A 78 -6.05 24.75 2.50
N CYS A 79 -5.94 23.53 3.00
CA CYS A 79 -4.90 23.20 3.97
C CYS A 79 -3.59 22.83 3.27
N SER A 80 -2.51 22.81 4.04
CA SER A 80 -1.22 22.25 3.61
C SER A 80 -1.06 20.82 4.12
N ALA A 81 -0.44 19.95 3.32
CA ALA A 81 -0.16 18.57 3.64
C ALA A 81 1.33 18.29 3.58
N ILE A 82 1.89 17.56 4.53
CA ILE A 82 3.28 17.09 4.54
C ILE A 82 3.31 15.60 4.80
N CYS A 83 3.97 14.84 3.91
CA CYS A 83 4.23 13.42 4.12
C CYS A 83 5.40 13.24 5.09
N VAL A 84 5.12 12.71 6.29
CA VAL A 84 6.13 12.42 7.33
C VAL A 84 6.72 11.03 7.18
N VAL A 85 5.86 10.07 6.81
CA VAL A 85 6.25 8.70 6.51
C VAL A 85 5.74 8.34 5.13
N LYS A 86 6.65 8.05 4.21
CA LYS A 86 6.26 7.68 2.84
C LYS A 86 5.49 6.37 2.82
N PRO A 87 4.39 6.28 2.07
CA PRO A 87 3.69 5.03 1.88
C PRO A 87 4.60 4.03 1.18
N VAL A 88 4.60 2.80 1.66
CA VAL A 88 5.30 1.70 1.01
C VAL A 88 4.30 0.99 0.13
N GLY A 89 4.31 1.30 -1.15
CA GLY A 89 3.50 0.61 -2.14
C GLY A 89 3.93 -0.84 -2.32
N ASN A 90 2.99 -1.67 -2.66
CA ASN A 90 3.23 -3.06 -3.03
C ASN A 90 3.99 -3.10 -4.37
N LYS A 91 5.29 -2.89 -4.32
CA LYS A 91 6.15 -3.27 -5.45
C LYS A 91 6.16 -4.79 -5.45
N ASN A 92 5.27 -5.38 -6.25
CA ASN A 92 5.28 -6.80 -6.58
C ASN A 92 6.63 -7.17 -7.22
N LYS A 93 7.71 -7.14 -6.45
CA LYS A 93 8.95 -7.80 -6.78
C LYS A 93 8.74 -9.27 -6.47
N THR A 94 8.12 -9.96 -7.41
CA THR A 94 8.09 -11.40 -7.43
C THR A 94 9.52 -11.88 -7.55
N LYS A 95 10.19 -12.17 -6.43
CA LYS A 95 11.44 -12.90 -6.43
C LYS A 95 11.08 -14.35 -6.77
N THR A 96 11.28 -14.73 -8.02
CA THR A 96 11.14 -16.10 -8.47
C THR A 96 12.43 -16.81 -8.13
N GLN A 97 12.43 -17.68 -7.13
CA GLN A 97 13.51 -18.61 -6.87
C GLN A 97 13.13 -19.94 -7.53
N VAL A 98 13.94 -20.38 -8.46
CA VAL A 98 13.72 -21.65 -9.17
C VAL A 98 14.81 -22.63 -8.70
N ASP A 99 14.42 -23.54 -7.84
CA ASP A 99 15.29 -24.64 -7.43
C ASP A 99 15.00 -25.85 -8.32
N HIS A 100 16.01 -26.30 -9.06
CA HIS A 100 15.91 -27.49 -9.93
C HIS A 100 16.50 -28.72 -9.23
N ILE A 101 15.65 -29.66 -8.91
CA ILE A 101 16.10 -31.01 -8.45
C ILE A 101 15.88 -31.95 -9.62
N VAL A 102 16.99 -32.51 -10.15
CA VAL A 102 16.97 -33.44 -11.27
C VAL A 102 17.18 -34.87 -10.71
N THR A 103 16.17 -35.71 -10.86
CA THR A 103 16.32 -37.14 -10.65
C THR A 103 16.46 -37.86 -12.01
N PRO A 104 17.45 -38.72 -12.21
CA PRO A 104 17.69 -39.36 -13.52
C PRO A 104 16.61 -40.36 -13.88
N GLY A 105 15.98 -40.17 -15.04
CA GLY A 105 15.02 -41.13 -15.59
C GLY A 105 14.67 -40.78 -17.04
N THR A 106 14.57 -41.79 -17.87
CA THR A 106 14.36 -41.67 -19.30
C THR A 106 12.90 -41.63 -19.69
N LYS A 107 12.53 -40.63 -20.51
CA LYS A 107 11.43 -40.51 -21.45
C LYS A 107 10.49 -39.36 -21.18
N LYS A 108 9.86 -38.82 -22.23
CA LYS A 108 8.97 -37.71 -22.49
C LYS A 108 8.46 -36.91 -21.27
N TRP A 109 9.01 -35.71 -21.11
CA TRP A 109 8.68 -34.79 -20.01
C TRP A 109 7.43 -33.96 -20.31
N VAL A 110 6.45 -34.01 -19.41
CA VAL A 110 5.29 -33.12 -19.45
C VAL A 110 5.43 -32.14 -18.30
N LEU A 111 5.45 -30.83 -18.60
CA LEU A 111 5.44 -29.75 -17.62
C LEU A 111 4.04 -29.59 -17.05
N ARG A 112 3.92 -29.64 -15.75
CA ARG A 112 2.70 -29.30 -15.01
C ARG A 112 3.04 -28.30 -13.91
N TYR A 113 2.15 -27.34 -13.70
CA TYR A 113 2.26 -26.36 -12.63
C TYR A 113 1.33 -26.79 -11.51
N VAL A 114 1.90 -26.99 -10.32
CA VAL A 114 1.18 -27.41 -9.13
C VAL A 114 1.07 -26.21 -8.21
N VAL A 115 -0.16 -25.84 -7.87
CA VAL A 115 -0.44 -24.85 -6.85
C VAL A 115 -0.64 -25.56 -5.52
N GLN A 116 0.11 -25.17 -4.49
CA GLN A 116 -0.01 -25.77 -3.16
C GLN A 116 0.01 -24.70 -2.05
N HIS A 117 -0.61 -25.05 -0.93
CA HIS A 117 -0.54 -24.32 0.34
C HIS A 117 -0.01 -25.29 1.41
N GLY A 118 1.18 -25.01 1.96
CA GLY A 118 1.89 -26.01 2.78
C GLY A 118 2.10 -27.30 1.98
N ASP A 119 1.69 -28.42 2.53
CA ASP A 119 1.77 -29.74 1.90
C ASP A 119 0.53 -30.11 1.06
N HIS A 120 -0.50 -29.25 1.05
CA HIS A 120 -1.74 -29.51 0.32
C HIS A 120 -1.69 -29.00 -1.11
N ILE A 121 -1.94 -29.90 -2.07
CA ILE A 121 -2.07 -29.55 -3.49
C ILE A 121 -3.47 -28.98 -3.71
N ILE A 122 -3.52 -27.74 -4.24
CA ILE A 122 -4.76 -27.02 -4.56
C ILE A 122 -5.19 -27.34 -5.99
N GLY A 123 -4.23 -27.42 -6.92
CA GLY A 123 -4.52 -27.70 -8.32
C GLY A 123 -3.28 -28.04 -9.14
N ILE A 124 -3.48 -28.68 -10.29
CA ILE A 124 -2.44 -29.03 -11.27
C ILE A 124 -2.86 -28.48 -12.62
N TRP A 125 -2.01 -27.65 -13.22
CA TRP A 125 -2.34 -26.89 -14.42
C TRP A 125 -1.38 -27.17 -15.57
N PRO A 126 -1.85 -27.21 -16.81
CA PRO A 126 -0.99 -27.42 -17.97
C PRO A 126 -0.13 -26.20 -18.30
N THR A 127 -0.58 -24.99 -17.94
CA THR A 127 0.12 -23.74 -18.22
C THR A 127 0.46 -22.98 -16.93
N LYS A 128 1.55 -22.20 -16.99
CA LYS A 128 1.94 -21.31 -15.89
C LYS A 128 0.88 -20.22 -15.64
N GLY A 129 0.25 -19.70 -16.72
CA GLY A 129 -0.75 -18.64 -16.62
C GLY A 129 -1.98 -19.08 -15.83
N ASP A 130 -2.45 -20.31 -16.05
CA ASP A 130 -3.60 -20.85 -15.33
C ASP A 130 -3.28 -21.11 -13.86
N ALA A 131 -2.09 -21.65 -13.59
CA ALA A 131 -1.61 -21.86 -12.22
C ALA A 131 -1.50 -20.53 -11.44
N VAL A 132 -1.01 -19.45 -12.07
CA VAL A 132 -0.91 -18.13 -11.45
C VAL A 132 -2.28 -17.56 -11.14
N LYS A 133 -3.24 -17.67 -12.08
CA LYS A 133 -4.62 -17.20 -11.87
C LYS A 133 -5.28 -17.91 -10.70
N ASP A 134 -5.11 -19.23 -10.63
CA ASP A 134 -5.71 -20.02 -9.56
C ASP A 134 -5.06 -19.79 -8.21
N ALA A 135 -3.72 -19.74 -8.16
CA ALA A 135 -2.97 -19.39 -6.96
C ALA A 135 -3.40 -18.02 -6.41
N ARG A 136 -3.57 -17.04 -7.28
CA ARG A 136 -4.02 -15.71 -6.89
C ARG A 136 -5.42 -15.74 -6.28
N ARG A 137 -6.37 -16.39 -6.97
CA ARG A 137 -7.76 -16.52 -6.48
C ARG A 137 -7.82 -17.22 -5.13
N TYR A 138 -7.05 -18.29 -4.97
CA TYR A 138 -7.01 -19.04 -3.71
C TYR A 138 -6.40 -18.22 -2.58
N THR A 139 -5.30 -17.50 -2.85
CA THR A 139 -4.64 -16.61 -1.90
C THR A 139 -5.56 -15.47 -1.44
N GLU A 140 -6.24 -14.84 -2.39
CA GLU A 140 -7.18 -13.74 -2.08
C GLU A 140 -8.37 -14.22 -1.27
N ARG A 141 -8.94 -15.38 -1.63
CA ARG A 141 -10.14 -15.94 -0.97
C ARG A 141 -9.84 -16.44 0.45
N ASN A 142 -8.68 -17.05 0.66
CA ASN A 142 -8.37 -17.73 1.92
C ASN A 142 -7.34 -16.99 2.77
N GLN A 143 -6.82 -15.84 2.30
CA GLN A 143 -5.79 -15.02 2.97
C GLN A 143 -4.53 -15.82 3.35
N VAL A 144 -4.16 -16.80 2.55
CA VAL A 144 -3.02 -17.70 2.77
C VAL A 144 -1.98 -17.52 1.68
N THR A 145 -0.74 -17.89 1.96
CA THR A 145 0.33 -17.91 0.95
C THR A 145 0.28 -19.21 0.15
N THR A 146 0.26 -19.09 -1.19
CA THR A 146 0.37 -20.24 -2.10
C THR A 146 1.73 -20.30 -2.75
N THR A 147 2.19 -21.51 -3.01
CA THR A 147 3.43 -21.80 -3.74
C THR A 147 3.07 -22.45 -5.05
N ILE A 148 3.67 -21.98 -6.15
CA ILE A 148 3.55 -22.63 -7.45
C ILE A 148 4.82 -23.44 -7.70
N LEU A 149 4.66 -24.73 -7.83
CA LEU A 149 5.71 -25.65 -8.18
C LEU A 149 5.58 -26.04 -9.64
N MET A 150 6.65 -25.96 -10.39
CA MET A 150 6.71 -26.55 -11.71
C MET A 150 7.22 -27.97 -11.56
N LYS A 151 6.35 -28.94 -11.76
CA LYS A 151 6.70 -30.37 -11.75
C LYS A 151 6.77 -30.85 -13.17
N LYS A 152 7.90 -31.42 -13.55
CA LYS A 152 8.00 -32.27 -14.76
C LYS A 152 7.56 -33.66 -14.38
N PHE A 153 6.50 -34.14 -15.02
CA PHE A 153 6.04 -35.50 -14.90
C PHE A 153 6.63 -36.27 -16.09
N LEU A 154 7.37 -37.31 -15.79
CA LEU A 154 7.71 -38.28 -16.80
C LEU A 154 6.52 -39.21 -17.01
N GLU A 155 6.26 -39.61 -18.25
CA GLU A 155 5.19 -40.58 -18.57
C GLU A 155 5.37 -41.93 -17.91
N LYS A 156 6.48 -42.16 -17.23
CA LYS A 156 6.73 -43.31 -16.33
C LYS A 156 7.60 -42.86 -15.13
N GLY A 157 6.99 -42.27 -14.15
CA GLY A 157 7.36 -42.39 -12.75
C GLY A 157 8.31 -41.41 -12.10
N ASP A 158 9.07 -40.56 -12.80
CA ASP A 158 10.02 -39.67 -12.13
C ASP A 158 9.62 -38.21 -12.23
N ASN A 159 9.82 -37.42 -11.15
CA ASN A 159 9.40 -36.05 -11.03
C ASN A 159 10.60 -35.09 -11.00
N LEU A 160 10.65 -34.12 -11.90
CA LEU A 160 11.49 -32.95 -11.74
C LEU A 160 10.65 -31.82 -11.06
N VAL A 161 11.09 -31.38 -9.90
CA VAL A 161 10.40 -30.33 -9.16
C VAL A 161 11.18 -29.02 -9.26
N ALA A 162 10.61 -28.02 -9.91
CA ALA A 162 11.09 -26.65 -9.80
C ALA A 162 10.17 -25.87 -8.86
N LYS A 163 10.67 -25.46 -7.70
CA LYS A 163 9.94 -24.68 -6.72
C LYS A 163 10.01 -23.20 -7.10
N ILE A 164 8.86 -22.64 -7.48
CA ILE A 164 8.72 -21.20 -7.71
C ILE A 164 8.02 -20.61 -6.50
N THR A 165 8.76 -19.91 -5.66
CA THR A 165 8.18 -19.24 -4.48
C THR A 165 7.85 -17.80 -4.84
N TYR A 166 6.58 -17.45 -4.80
CA TYR A 166 6.14 -16.07 -4.87
C TYR A 166 6.01 -15.52 -3.44
N LYS A 167 6.94 -14.69 -3.04
CA LYS A 167 6.76 -13.93 -1.82
C LYS A 167 5.86 -12.73 -2.15
N LYS A 168 4.62 -12.73 -1.67
CA LYS A 168 3.82 -11.51 -1.60
C LYS A 168 4.60 -10.53 -0.73
N ALA A 169 4.90 -9.36 -1.23
CA ALA A 169 5.46 -8.30 -0.38
C ALA A 169 4.37 -7.91 0.62
N THR A 170 4.45 -8.43 1.83
CA THR A 170 3.47 -8.24 2.91
C THR A 170 3.59 -6.90 3.63
N ASN A 171 4.36 -5.97 3.08
CA ASN A 171 4.64 -4.70 3.74
C ASN A 171 4.03 -3.52 2.96
N GLU A 172 2.73 -3.62 2.62
CA GLU A 172 1.98 -2.40 2.35
C GLU A 172 1.87 -1.64 3.68
N ARG A 173 2.42 -0.47 3.72
CA ARG A 173 2.28 0.44 4.84
C ARG A 173 1.72 1.75 4.31
N ASP A 174 0.63 2.19 4.90
CA ASP A 174 0.11 3.52 4.65
C ASP A 174 1.17 4.56 5.00
N GLY A 175 1.22 5.63 4.23
CA GLY A 175 2.00 6.81 4.58
C GLY A 175 1.36 7.53 5.76
N GLU A 176 2.14 8.34 6.46
CA GLU A 176 1.65 9.25 7.50
C GLU A 176 1.76 10.68 7.00
N TRP A 177 0.66 11.42 7.13
CA TRP A 177 0.52 12.77 6.65
C TRP A 177 0.12 13.71 7.77
N ILE A 178 0.65 14.93 7.75
CA ILE A 178 0.22 16.01 8.62
C ILE A 178 -0.47 17.06 7.76
N PHE A 179 -1.72 17.33 8.09
CA PHE A 179 -2.51 18.42 7.52
C PHE A 179 -2.55 19.59 8.50
N PHE A 180 -2.38 20.79 8.00
CA PHE A 180 -2.40 22.00 8.82
C PHE A 180 -2.88 23.19 8.01
N GLY A 181 -3.51 24.14 8.66
CA GLY A 181 -4.07 25.30 7.98
C GLY A 181 -4.94 26.16 8.86
N TYR A 182 -5.67 27.03 8.20
CA TYR A 182 -6.72 27.82 8.79
C TYR A 182 -8.07 27.31 8.30
N ALA A 183 -8.95 27.01 9.23
CA ALA A 183 -10.32 26.59 8.95
C ALA A 183 -11.30 27.70 9.34
N ALA A 184 -12.43 27.77 8.67
CA ALA A 184 -13.49 28.74 9.01
C ALA A 184 -14.12 28.38 10.36
N GLU A 185 -14.33 29.41 11.20
CA GLU A 185 -15.00 29.35 12.49
C GLU A 185 -16.27 30.21 12.47
#